data_2cc99185cff87a77de8feff003b98876
#
_entry.id   2cc99185cff87a77de8feff003b98876
#
_cell.length_a   1.000
_cell.length_b   1.000
_cell.length_c   1.000
_cell.angle_alpha   90.00
_cell.angle_beta   90.00
_cell.angle_gamma   90.00
#
_symmetry.space_group_name_H-M   'P 1'
#
loop_
_entity.id
_entity.type
_entity.pdbx_description
1 polymer ?
#
loop_
_entity_poly.entity_id
_entity_poly.type
_entity_poly.pdbx_seq_one_letter_code
_entity_poly.pdbx_strand_id
1 'polypeptide(L)'
;MTTPLSPKEIVAELDRFIVGQKAAKRAVAIALRNRWRRQQLPEHLKDEVIPKNILMIGPTGVGKTEIARRLAKLADAPFIKTEATKFTEIGYVGRDVESIIRDLVDISINMTRANMRKTVKKAAEKAAEDRVISAFIGTAASVQTQMQFREKLRAGELDDKEIEIELADNTQNAIPTFDIPGIPGASVGMMSLGDLFGGKTTPRKKRKIKVKDSYDLLLAEESDKLLDEEVIRKEAIKAVETGGIVFLDEIDKVTATEEGTFRGNVSREGVQRDLLPLIEGTTVPTKYGNVNTHHILFITSGAFHLSKPSDLLPELQGRLPIRVELSPLSEQDFVKILTEPEANLILQYKELLKTEGVTLDITKDAIAEIAKFAADMNQTVENIGARRLHTILETVLEDISFTASEKSGATEKITGKDVKDKIESLSPSQNLSKFIL
;
A
#
# COMPACT_ATOMS: atom_id res chain seq x y z
N MET A 1 -13.98 -21.23 7.77
CA MET A 1 -12.55 -20.88 7.70
C MET A 1 -12.02 -21.39 6.38
N THR A 2 -11.68 -20.53 5.46
CA THR A 2 -11.05 -20.93 4.19
C THR A 2 -9.69 -21.55 4.49
N THR A 3 -9.42 -22.73 3.95
CA THR A 3 -8.12 -23.40 4.09
C THR A 3 -7.05 -22.46 3.51
N PRO A 4 -6.01 -22.10 4.27
CA PRO A 4 -5.01 -21.17 3.78
C PRO A 4 -4.25 -21.79 2.61
N LEU A 5 -4.00 -20.96 1.59
CA LEU A 5 -3.38 -21.34 0.33
C LEU A 5 -2.07 -22.14 0.54
N SER A 6 -1.87 -23.19 -0.23
CA SER A 6 -0.61 -23.90 -0.33
C SER A 6 0.47 -23.02 -1.01
N PRO A 7 1.77 -23.31 -0.86
CA PRO A 7 2.81 -22.54 -1.55
C PRO A 7 2.65 -22.52 -3.08
N LYS A 8 2.13 -23.60 -3.68
CA LYS A 8 1.88 -23.66 -5.12
C LYS A 8 0.74 -22.72 -5.53
N GLU A 9 -0.35 -22.68 -4.76
CA GLU A 9 -1.47 -21.76 -4.98
C GLU A 9 -1.05 -20.30 -4.78
N ILE A 10 -0.21 -20.00 -3.77
CA ILE A 10 0.35 -18.65 -3.58
C ILE A 10 1.16 -18.24 -4.80
N VAL A 11 2.00 -19.12 -5.35
CA VAL A 11 2.77 -18.83 -6.56
C VAL A 11 1.83 -18.60 -7.75
N ALA A 12 0.79 -19.42 -7.91
CA ALA A 12 -0.21 -19.25 -8.96
C ALA A 12 -0.94 -17.90 -8.88
N GLU A 13 -1.32 -17.48 -7.67
CA GLU A 13 -1.91 -16.14 -7.45
C GLU A 13 -0.92 -15.01 -7.76
N LEU A 14 0.35 -15.17 -7.44
CA LEU A 14 1.38 -14.19 -7.82
C LEU A 14 1.62 -14.17 -9.33
N ASP A 15 1.50 -15.32 -10.01
CA ASP A 15 1.65 -15.43 -11.47
C ASP A 15 0.59 -14.64 -12.24
N ARG A 16 -0.59 -14.40 -11.66
CA ARG A 16 -1.65 -13.55 -12.25
C ARG A 16 -1.24 -12.09 -12.42
N PHE A 17 -0.23 -11.63 -11.67
CA PHE A 17 0.16 -10.22 -11.64
C PHE A 17 1.62 -9.98 -12.00
N ILE A 18 2.47 -10.97 -11.85
CA ILE A 18 3.93 -10.82 -11.96
C ILE A 18 4.46 -11.85 -12.93
N VAL A 19 5.12 -11.36 -13.97
CA VAL A 19 5.76 -12.21 -14.99
C VAL A 19 7.13 -12.68 -14.49
N GLY A 20 7.46 -13.94 -14.74
CA GLY A 20 8.77 -14.50 -14.43
C GLY A 20 9.06 -14.64 -12.93
N GLN A 21 10.31 -14.41 -12.53
CA GLN A 21 10.78 -14.33 -11.14
C GLN A 21 10.43 -15.55 -10.26
N LYS A 22 10.51 -16.76 -10.81
CA LYS A 22 10.03 -18.00 -10.16
C LYS A 22 10.68 -18.25 -8.78
N ALA A 23 11.99 -18.00 -8.66
CA ALA A 23 12.71 -18.21 -7.41
C ALA A 23 12.20 -17.28 -6.29
N ALA A 24 11.99 -16.00 -6.58
CA ALA A 24 11.46 -15.01 -5.64
C ALA A 24 10.04 -15.36 -5.21
N LYS A 25 9.14 -15.68 -6.14
CA LYS A 25 7.76 -16.10 -5.84
C LYS A 25 7.74 -17.33 -4.93
N ARG A 26 8.59 -18.33 -5.22
CA ARG A 26 8.71 -19.54 -4.40
C ARG A 26 9.19 -19.23 -2.98
N ALA A 27 10.20 -18.39 -2.82
CA ALA A 27 10.74 -18.01 -1.52
C ALA A 27 9.69 -17.32 -0.66
N VAL A 28 9.00 -16.30 -1.20
CA VAL A 28 7.96 -15.57 -0.47
C VAL A 28 6.74 -16.45 -0.17
N ALA A 29 6.36 -17.36 -1.08
CA ALA A 29 5.27 -18.31 -0.85
C ALA A 29 5.59 -19.28 0.30
N ILE A 30 6.83 -19.77 0.38
CA ILE A 30 7.29 -20.60 1.49
C ILE A 30 7.29 -19.81 2.81
N ALA A 31 7.78 -18.57 2.80
CA ALA A 31 7.79 -17.71 3.98
C ALA A 31 6.37 -17.47 4.52
N LEU A 32 5.41 -17.15 3.64
CA LEU A 32 4.01 -16.98 4.03
C LEU A 32 3.41 -18.28 4.59
N ARG A 33 3.67 -19.42 3.94
CA ARG A 33 3.14 -20.70 4.41
C ARG A 33 3.76 -21.13 5.75
N ASN A 34 5.04 -20.86 5.97
CA ASN A 34 5.70 -21.16 7.22
C ASN A 34 5.13 -20.36 8.39
N ARG A 35 4.67 -19.14 8.15
CA ARG A 35 3.96 -18.33 9.14
C ARG A 35 2.64 -18.98 9.57
N TRP A 36 1.84 -19.49 8.64
CA TRP A 36 0.65 -20.26 8.97
C TRP A 36 1.00 -21.54 9.73
N ARG A 37 2.04 -22.30 9.27
CA ARG A 37 2.51 -23.51 9.95
C ARG A 37 2.91 -23.23 11.40
N ARG A 38 3.60 -22.11 11.64
CA ARG A 38 3.98 -21.68 12.99
C ARG A 38 2.78 -21.52 13.90
N GLN A 39 1.69 -20.90 13.41
CA GLN A 39 0.45 -20.73 14.20
C GLN A 39 -0.19 -22.06 14.62
N GLN A 40 0.11 -23.15 13.91
CA GLN A 40 -0.39 -24.49 14.22
C GLN A 40 0.51 -25.28 15.20
N LEU A 41 1.67 -24.74 15.55
CA LEU A 41 2.60 -25.39 16.47
C LEU A 41 2.09 -25.34 17.91
N PRO A 42 2.50 -26.30 18.76
CA PRO A 42 2.34 -26.19 20.21
C PRO A 42 2.97 -24.90 20.75
N GLU A 43 2.42 -24.32 21.83
CA GLU A 43 2.83 -23.02 22.35
C GLU A 43 4.32 -22.90 22.60
N HIS A 44 4.93 -23.94 23.23
CA HIS A 44 6.36 -23.99 23.55
C HIS A 44 7.29 -23.96 22.32
N LEU A 45 6.79 -24.23 21.10
CA LEU A 45 7.56 -24.17 19.86
C LEU A 45 7.29 -22.91 19.06
N LYS A 46 6.16 -22.22 19.32
CA LYS A 46 5.81 -21.02 18.56
C LYS A 46 6.84 -19.91 18.72
N ASP A 47 7.40 -19.76 19.91
CA ASP A 47 8.35 -18.69 20.21
C ASP A 47 9.75 -19.00 19.68
N GLU A 48 10.09 -20.29 19.53
CA GLU A 48 11.36 -20.74 18.97
C GLU A 48 11.43 -20.63 17.43
N VAL A 49 10.27 -20.61 16.75
CA VAL A 49 10.21 -20.57 15.29
C VAL A 49 10.07 -19.12 14.81
N ILE A 50 11.20 -18.50 14.52
CA ILE A 50 11.25 -17.12 13.97
C ILE A 50 11.07 -17.12 12.45
N PRO A 51 10.53 -16.02 11.86
CA PRO A 51 10.46 -15.82 10.42
C PRO A 51 11.84 -15.88 9.78
N LYS A 52 11.91 -16.41 8.56
CA LYS A 52 13.13 -16.35 7.75
C LYS A 52 13.03 -15.15 6.84
N ASN A 53 13.75 -14.08 7.18
CA ASN A 53 13.76 -12.84 6.42
C ASN A 53 14.43 -13.05 5.06
N ILE A 54 14.05 -12.23 4.09
CA ILE A 54 14.39 -12.40 2.67
C ILE A 54 15.17 -11.19 2.18
N LEU A 55 16.30 -11.43 1.51
CA LEU A 55 17.02 -10.43 0.72
C LEU A 55 16.75 -10.69 -0.76
N MET A 56 16.08 -9.74 -1.43
CA MET A 56 15.85 -9.75 -2.87
C MET A 56 16.90 -8.90 -3.58
N ILE A 57 17.66 -9.50 -4.46
CA ILE A 57 18.76 -8.88 -5.21
C ILE A 57 18.34 -8.80 -6.67
N GLY A 58 18.56 -7.67 -7.32
CA GLY A 58 18.32 -7.54 -8.77
C GLY A 58 17.99 -6.13 -9.21
N PRO A 59 17.98 -5.88 -10.53
CA PRO A 59 17.79 -4.54 -11.10
C PRO A 59 16.51 -3.85 -10.64
N THR A 60 16.43 -2.56 -10.84
CA THR A 60 15.22 -1.78 -10.61
C THR A 60 14.12 -2.21 -11.59
N GLY A 61 12.86 -2.16 -11.16
CA GLY A 61 11.71 -2.41 -12.04
C GLY A 61 11.47 -3.87 -12.44
N VAL A 62 12.12 -4.86 -11.81
CA VAL A 62 11.90 -6.29 -12.10
C VAL A 62 10.80 -6.94 -11.24
N GLY A 63 10.09 -6.15 -10.42
CA GLY A 63 8.94 -6.64 -9.66
C GLY A 63 9.20 -6.93 -8.18
N LYS A 64 10.37 -6.61 -7.59
CA LYS A 64 10.69 -6.85 -6.17
C LYS A 64 9.60 -6.36 -5.22
N THR A 65 9.26 -5.08 -5.30
CA THR A 65 8.21 -4.45 -4.48
C THR A 65 6.84 -5.06 -4.74
N GLU A 66 6.50 -5.35 -6.00
CA GLU A 66 5.19 -5.88 -6.37
C GLU A 66 4.98 -7.28 -5.80
N ILE A 67 6.01 -8.14 -5.79
CA ILE A 67 5.98 -9.45 -5.14
C ILE A 67 5.59 -9.31 -3.67
N ALA A 68 6.28 -8.43 -2.93
CA ALA A 68 6.02 -8.23 -1.51
C ALA A 68 4.63 -7.65 -1.24
N ARG A 69 4.20 -6.68 -2.04
CA ARG A 69 2.88 -6.05 -1.93
C ARG A 69 1.74 -7.04 -2.19
N ARG A 70 1.87 -7.88 -3.23
CA ARG A 70 0.87 -8.91 -3.55
C ARG A 70 0.84 -10.01 -2.50
N LEU A 71 2.00 -10.41 -2.00
CA LEU A 71 2.08 -11.37 -0.89
C LEU A 71 1.30 -10.88 0.34
N ALA A 72 1.52 -9.62 0.73
CA ALA A 72 0.84 -9.02 1.87
C ALA A 72 -0.68 -8.95 1.67
N LYS A 73 -1.12 -8.61 0.45
CA LYS A 73 -2.54 -8.60 0.08
C LYS A 73 -3.17 -10.00 0.16
N LEU A 74 -2.48 -11.02 -0.32
CA LEU A 74 -2.94 -12.42 -0.23
C LEU A 74 -3.02 -12.92 1.22
N ALA A 75 -2.14 -12.40 2.09
CA ALA A 75 -2.11 -12.75 3.50
C ALA A 75 -3.12 -11.97 4.34
N ASP A 76 -3.80 -10.97 3.79
CA ASP A 76 -4.56 -9.94 4.54
C ASP A 76 -3.74 -9.40 5.72
N ALA A 77 -2.47 -9.08 5.46
CA ALA A 77 -1.48 -8.72 6.45
C ALA A 77 -1.16 -7.23 6.44
N PRO A 78 -0.92 -6.62 7.61
CA PRO A 78 -0.36 -5.27 7.67
C PRO A 78 0.96 -5.21 6.89
N PHE A 79 1.07 -4.26 5.98
CA PHE A 79 2.21 -4.11 5.07
C PHE A 79 2.69 -2.67 5.00
N ILE A 80 3.99 -2.49 5.18
CA ILE A 80 4.63 -1.21 4.93
C ILE A 80 5.79 -1.37 3.94
N LYS A 81 5.89 -0.43 3.00
CA LYS A 81 7.06 -0.23 2.17
C LYS A 81 7.79 1.03 2.61
N THR A 82 9.07 0.92 2.85
CA THR A 82 9.94 2.06 3.11
C THR A 82 11.29 1.87 2.42
N GLU A 83 12.06 2.94 2.29
CA GLU A 83 13.40 2.93 1.71
C GLU A 83 14.42 3.09 2.84
N ALA A 84 15.50 2.32 2.83
CA ALA A 84 16.54 2.37 3.85
C ALA A 84 17.20 3.76 3.92
N THR A 85 17.25 4.47 2.80
CA THR A 85 17.81 5.83 2.67
C THR A 85 17.01 6.91 3.39
N LYS A 86 15.79 6.64 3.81
CA LYS A 86 14.94 7.60 4.57
C LYS A 86 15.33 7.71 6.05
N PHE A 87 16.14 6.78 6.53
CA PHE A 87 16.53 6.72 7.92
C PHE A 87 17.92 7.30 8.13
N THR A 88 18.12 7.86 9.31
CA THR A 88 19.40 8.35 9.77
C THR A 88 19.76 7.67 11.07
N GLU A 89 21.06 7.54 11.35
CA GLU A 89 21.57 7.00 12.61
C GLU A 89 20.97 7.77 13.80
N ILE A 90 20.66 7.04 14.87
CA ILE A 90 20.11 7.61 16.11
C ILE A 90 21.05 8.71 16.63
N GLY A 91 20.44 9.90 16.88
CA GLY A 91 21.18 11.09 17.34
C GLY A 91 21.46 12.13 16.25
N TYR A 92 21.22 11.83 14.98
CA TYR A 92 21.21 12.80 13.89
C TYR A 92 19.79 13.27 13.57
N VAL A 93 19.68 14.45 12.97
CA VAL A 93 18.37 14.97 12.50
C VAL A 93 17.87 14.10 11.36
N GLY A 94 16.77 13.38 11.58
CA GLY A 94 16.18 12.49 10.60
C GLY A 94 15.13 11.58 11.24
N ARG A 95 14.67 10.61 10.47
CA ARG A 95 13.66 9.65 10.90
C ARG A 95 14.31 8.41 11.50
N ASP A 96 13.91 8.02 12.71
CA ASP A 96 14.40 6.81 13.35
C ASP A 96 13.79 5.55 12.69
N VAL A 97 14.49 4.41 12.79
CA VAL A 97 14.07 3.14 12.20
C VAL A 97 12.84 2.54 12.90
N GLU A 98 12.60 2.84 14.18
CA GLU A 98 11.42 2.36 14.91
C GLU A 98 10.12 2.94 14.35
N SER A 99 10.20 4.09 13.67
CA SER A 99 9.04 4.67 12.98
C SER A 99 8.42 3.73 11.95
N ILE A 100 9.18 2.77 11.41
CA ILE A 100 8.66 1.70 10.53
C ILE A 100 7.56 0.92 11.25
N ILE A 101 7.80 0.56 12.49
CA ILE A 101 6.85 -0.23 13.28
C ILE A 101 5.66 0.63 13.70
N ARG A 102 5.91 1.89 14.09
CA ARG A 102 4.82 2.83 14.42
C ARG A 102 3.86 3.02 13.24
N ASP A 103 4.39 3.24 12.04
CA ASP A 103 3.58 3.36 10.82
C ASP A 103 2.88 2.05 10.45
N LEU A 104 3.54 0.89 10.63
CA LEU A 104 2.92 -0.42 10.39
C LEU A 104 1.72 -0.65 11.30
N VAL A 105 1.79 -0.21 12.55
CA VAL A 105 0.65 -0.27 13.49
C VAL A 105 -0.47 0.66 13.06
N ASP A 106 -0.18 1.88 12.62
CA ASP A 106 -1.19 2.80 12.09
C ASP A 106 -1.94 2.18 10.88
N ILE A 107 -1.22 1.53 9.98
CA ILE A 107 -1.82 0.78 8.86
C ILE A 107 -2.71 -0.36 9.40
N SER A 108 -2.22 -1.13 10.38
CA SER A 108 -2.96 -2.26 10.96
C SER A 108 -4.25 -1.80 11.65
N ILE A 109 -4.22 -0.70 12.40
CA ILE A 109 -5.41 -0.10 13.04
C ILE A 109 -6.47 0.21 11.96
N ASN A 110 -6.06 0.86 10.87
CA ASN A 110 -6.98 1.21 9.79
C ASN A 110 -7.55 -0.04 9.09
N MET A 111 -6.73 -1.06 8.85
CA MET A 111 -7.18 -2.34 8.29
C MET A 111 -8.17 -3.05 9.22
N THR A 112 -7.84 -3.17 10.49
CA THR A 112 -8.68 -3.83 11.50
C THR A 112 -10.01 -3.10 11.63
N ARG A 113 -10.00 -1.76 11.72
CA ARG A 113 -11.20 -0.94 11.76
C ARG A 113 -12.07 -1.16 10.52
N ALA A 114 -11.48 -1.15 9.32
CA ALA A 114 -12.20 -1.40 8.07
C ALA A 114 -12.82 -2.80 8.02
N ASN A 115 -12.12 -3.80 8.52
CA ASN A 115 -12.64 -5.17 8.58
C ASN A 115 -13.76 -5.29 9.63
N MET A 116 -13.60 -4.70 10.81
CA MET A 116 -14.65 -4.70 11.84
C MET A 116 -15.90 -3.92 11.39
N ARG A 117 -15.75 -2.81 10.66
CA ARG A 117 -16.91 -2.10 10.06
C ARG A 117 -17.73 -3.01 9.14
N LYS A 118 -17.10 -3.93 8.39
CA LYS A 118 -17.83 -4.90 7.56
C LYS A 118 -18.68 -5.84 8.40
N THR A 119 -18.24 -6.25 9.58
CA THR A 119 -18.97 -7.15 10.46
C THR A 119 -20.19 -6.48 11.10
N VAL A 120 -20.09 -5.20 11.45
CA VAL A 120 -21.18 -4.43 12.06
C VAL A 120 -22.07 -3.73 11.05
N LYS A 121 -21.77 -3.83 9.74
CA LYS A 121 -22.43 -3.07 8.67
C LYS A 121 -23.96 -3.19 8.73
N LYS A 122 -24.50 -4.41 8.84
CA LYS A 122 -25.97 -4.64 8.90
C LYS A 122 -26.62 -3.98 10.10
N ALA A 123 -25.96 -3.98 11.26
CA ALA A 123 -26.46 -3.32 12.47
C ALA A 123 -26.38 -1.80 12.33
N ALA A 124 -25.30 -1.30 11.76
CA ALA A 124 -25.10 0.12 11.48
C ALA A 124 -26.08 0.66 10.43
N GLU A 125 -26.36 -0.10 9.36
CA GLU A 125 -27.41 0.23 8.37
C GLU A 125 -28.77 0.41 9.03
N LYS A 126 -29.16 -0.52 9.88
CA LYS A 126 -30.42 -0.43 10.62
C LYS A 126 -30.46 0.81 11.53
N ALA A 127 -29.38 1.08 12.26
CA ALA A 127 -29.27 2.25 13.14
C ALA A 127 -29.30 3.57 12.36
N ALA A 128 -28.65 3.63 11.20
CA ALA A 128 -28.67 4.78 10.31
C ALA A 128 -30.07 5.03 9.74
N GLU A 129 -30.79 3.96 9.25
CA GLU A 129 -32.18 4.06 8.84
C GLU A 129 -33.07 4.61 9.96
N ASP A 130 -32.93 4.08 11.19
CA ASP A 130 -33.70 4.51 12.36
C ASP A 130 -33.44 6.00 12.68
N ARG A 131 -32.24 6.51 12.52
CA ARG A 131 -31.91 7.94 12.69
C ARG A 131 -32.55 8.81 11.61
N VAL A 132 -32.49 8.40 10.33
CA VAL A 132 -33.14 9.11 9.24
C VAL A 132 -34.65 9.18 9.47
N ILE A 133 -35.26 8.07 9.81
CA ILE A 133 -36.71 7.99 10.11
C ILE A 133 -37.09 8.89 11.30
N SER A 134 -36.29 8.84 12.37
CA SER A 134 -36.51 9.68 13.55
C SER A 134 -36.36 11.19 13.25
N ALA A 135 -35.53 11.58 12.29
CA ALA A 135 -35.41 12.96 11.84
C ALA A 135 -36.68 13.46 11.08
N PHE A 136 -37.43 12.52 10.44
CA PHE A 136 -38.67 12.86 9.75
C PHE A 136 -39.89 12.92 10.64
N ILE A 137 -40.08 11.89 11.48
CA ILE A 137 -41.32 11.66 12.18
C ILE A 137 -41.22 11.79 13.72
N GLY A 138 -39.98 12.12 14.19
CA GLY A 138 -39.69 12.17 15.63
C GLY A 138 -39.58 10.76 16.24
N THR A 139 -39.08 10.72 17.47
CA THR A 139 -38.81 9.46 18.20
C THR A 139 -40.09 8.81 18.78
N ALA A 140 -41.22 9.55 18.85
CA ALA A 140 -42.46 9.09 19.45
C ALA A 140 -43.47 8.47 18.44
N ALA A 141 -43.07 8.30 17.19
CA ALA A 141 -43.94 7.76 16.15
C ALA A 141 -44.27 6.26 16.34
N SER A 142 -45.47 5.85 15.93
CA SER A 142 -45.88 4.45 16.01
C SER A 142 -44.99 3.51 15.18
N VAL A 143 -44.89 2.26 15.61
CA VAL A 143 -44.12 1.22 14.88
C VAL A 143 -44.60 1.07 13.43
N GLN A 144 -45.88 1.21 13.20
CA GLN A 144 -46.48 1.10 11.87
C GLN A 144 -46.06 2.27 10.96
N THR A 145 -46.01 3.49 11.48
CA THR A 145 -45.56 4.68 10.77
C THR A 145 -44.03 4.55 10.45
N GLN A 146 -43.26 4.08 11.40
CA GLN A 146 -41.83 3.83 11.18
C GLN A 146 -41.56 2.82 10.07
N MET A 147 -42.38 1.72 10.00
CA MET A 147 -42.25 0.73 8.92
C MET A 147 -42.54 1.33 7.56
N GLN A 148 -43.64 2.11 7.43
CA GLN A 148 -44.01 2.76 6.17
C GLN A 148 -42.91 3.74 5.67
N PHE A 149 -42.30 4.53 6.59
CA PHE A 149 -41.20 5.43 6.24
C PHE A 149 -39.95 4.66 5.86
N ARG A 150 -39.68 3.52 6.48
CA ARG A 150 -38.56 2.64 6.12
C ARG A 150 -38.72 2.05 4.72
N GLU A 151 -39.91 1.65 4.33
CA GLU A 151 -40.21 1.18 2.98
C GLU A 151 -39.98 2.29 1.95
N LYS A 152 -40.46 3.50 2.21
CA LYS A 152 -40.25 4.67 1.34
C LYS A 152 -38.76 5.09 1.23
N LEU A 153 -38.02 4.99 2.33
CA LEU A 153 -36.58 5.26 2.36
C LEU A 153 -35.84 4.25 1.46
N ARG A 154 -36.16 2.97 1.58
CA ARG A 154 -35.55 1.92 0.75
C ARG A 154 -35.97 1.96 -0.71
N ALA A 155 -37.14 2.51 -1.00
CA ALA A 155 -37.64 2.76 -2.36
C ALA A 155 -36.99 4.01 -3.01
N GLY A 156 -36.21 4.81 -2.26
CA GLY A 156 -35.61 6.05 -2.76
C GLY A 156 -36.56 7.24 -2.86
N GLU A 157 -37.80 7.12 -2.39
CA GLU A 157 -38.80 8.19 -2.48
C GLU A 157 -38.50 9.42 -1.62
N LEU A 158 -37.54 9.26 -0.68
CA LEU A 158 -37.16 10.30 0.26
C LEU A 158 -35.80 10.93 -0.05
N ASP A 159 -35.08 10.48 -1.06
CA ASP A 159 -33.69 10.82 -1.36
C ASP A 159 -33.42 12.34 -1.50
N ASP A 160 -34.32 13.07 -2.16
CA ASP A 160 -34.21 14.51 -2.37
C ASP A 160 -34.74 15.37 -1.22
N LYS A 161 -35.34 14.76 -0.19
CA LYS A 161 -35.86 15.51 0.96
C LYS A 161 -34.73 15.91 1.89
N GLU A 162 -34.83 17.12 2.46
CA GLU A 162 -33.91 17.62 3.47
C GLU A 162 -34.32 17.15 4.87
N ILE A 163 -33.34 16.71 5.64
CA ILE A 163 -33.48 16.36 7.05
C ILE A 163 -32.47 17.15 7.87
N GLU A 164 -32.84 17.46 9.12
CA GLU A 164 -31.94 18.02 10.11
C GLU A 164 -31.36 16.88 10.95
N ILE A 165 -30.05 16.67 10.83
CA ILE A 165 -29.35 15.63 11.58
C ILE A 165 -28.23 16.24 12.44
N GLU A 166 -28.02 15.64 13.61
CA GLU A 166 -26.91 15.96 14.48
C GLU A 166 -25.75 15.03 14.16
N LEU A 167 -24.67 15.60 13.62
CA LEU A 167 -23.43 14.89 13.33
C LEU A 167 -22.33 15.30 14.32
N ALA A 168 -21.47 14.35 14.67
CA ALA A 168 -20.25 14.63 15.42
C ALA A 168 -19.34 15.56 14.62
N ASP A 169 -18.88 16.66 15.23
CA ASP A 169 -17.97 17.59 14.57
C ASP A 169 -16.53 17.10 14.69
N ASN A 170 -16.10 16.28 13.71
CA ASN A 170 -14.73 15.74 13.65
C ASN A 170 -13.68 16.81 13.24
N THR A 171 -14.10 18.03 12.92
CA THR A 171 -13.17 19.10 12.50
C THR A 171 -12.37 19.69 13.67
N GLN A 172 -12.74 19.42 14.90
CA GLN A 172 -12.02 19.93 16.08
C GLN A 172 -10.93 18.98 16.60
N ASN A 173 -10.78 17.78 16.07
CA ASN A 173 -9.68 16.88 16.45
C ASN A 173 -8.32 17.20 15.80
N ALA A 174 -8.25 18.23 14.97
CA ALA A 174 -7.00 18.85 14.56
C ALA A 174 -6.66 19.98 15.55
N ILE A 175 -6.36 19.64 16.79
CA ILE A 175 -5.68 20.57 17.68
C ILE A 175 -4.32 20.86 17.04
N PRO A 176 -3.98 22.12 16.71
CA PRO A 176 -2.65 22.42 16.21
C PRO A 176 -1.66 22.05 17.33
N THR A 177 -0.95 20.95 17.14
CA THR A 177 0.19 20.58 17.97
C THR A 177 1.34 21.48 17.57
N PHE A 178 1.77 22.35 18.47
CA PHE A 178 3.03 23.07 18.30
C PHE A 178 4.16 22.19 18.81
N ASP A 179 5.03 21.76 17.90
CA ASP A 179 6.29 21.13 18.27
C ASP A 179 7.18 22.15 18.99
N ILE A 180 7.65 21.81 20.18
CA ILE A 180 8.60 22.65 20.90
C ILE A 180 9.95 22.50 20.21
N PRO A 181 10.54 23.58 19.65
CA PRO A 181 11.85 23.52 19.08
C PRO A 181 12.87 23.10 20.14
N GLY A 182 13.52 21.94 19.98
CA GLY A 182 14.61 21.47 20.82
C GLY A 182 14.37 20.21 21.65
N ILE A 183 13.17 19.65 21.68
CA ILE A 183 12.88 18.37 22.36
C ILE A 183 12.15 17.44 21.38
N PRO A 184 12.83 16.42 20.79
CA PRO A 184 12.19 15.47 19.90
C PRO A 184 11.07 14.69 20.63
N GLY A 185 9.84 14.79 20.11
CA GLY A 185 8.69 14.05 20.64
C GLY A 185 7.84 14.74 21.71
N ALA A 186 8.16 15.98 22.12
CA ALA A 186 7.34 16.76 23.03
C ALA A 186 6.41 17.70 22.25
N SER A 187 5.19 17.24 21.95
CA SER A 187 4.11 18.10 21.48
C SER A 187 3.23 18.52 22.66
N VAL A 188 3.12 19.83 22.91
CA VAL A 188 2.15 20.36 23.88
C VAL A 188 0.85 20.61 23.14
N GLY A 189 -0.10 19.70 23.30
CA GLY A 189 -1.50 19.97 22.96
C GLY A 189 -2.06 20.95 23.99
N MET A 190 -2.63 22.08 23.55
CA MET A 190 -3.44 22.90 24.43
C MET A 190 -4.66 22.07 24.88
N MET A 191 -4.61 21.55 26.10
CA MET A 191 -5.77 20.92 26.73
C MET A 191 -6.89 21.96 26.81
N SER A 192 -8.01 21.68 26.15
CA SER A 192 -9.20 22.52 26.30
C SER A 192 -9.70 22.38 27.74
N LEU A 193 -10.15 23.50 28.31
CA LEU A 193 -10.72 23.51 29.65
C LEU A 193 -11.86 22.47 29.83
N GLY A 194 -12.48 22.00 28.73
CA GLY A 194 -13.52 20.97 28.74
C GLY A 194 -13.00 19.56 29.06
N ASP A 195 -11.73 19.26 28.77
CA ASP A 195 -11.10 17.95 29.08
C ASP A 195 -10.77 17.81 30.57
N LEU A 196 -10.65 18.94 31.27
CA LEU A 196 -10.41 18.94 32.71
C LEU A 196 -11.65 18.59 33.58
N PHE A 197 -12.85 18.70 32.99
CA PHE A 197 -14.13 18.44 33.68
C PHE A 197 -14.80 17.12 33.27
N GLY A 198 -14.08 16.18 32.67
CA GLY A 198 -14.47 14.77 32.60
C GLY A 198 -15.60 14.42 31.62
N GLY A 199 -15.91 15.26 30.64
CA GLY A 199 -16.94 14.98 29.63
C GLY A 199 -16.37 14.87 28.24
N LYS A 200 -16.11 13.65 27.74
CA LYS A 200 -15.88 13.37 26.29
C LYS A 200 -17.18 13.54 25.50
N THR A 201 -17.75 14.74 25.48
CA THR A 201 -18.85 15.07 24.57
C THR A 201 -18.27 15.74 23.33
N THR A 202 -18.08 14.97 22.25
CA THR A 202 -17.83 15.55 20.92
C THR A 202 -18.96 16.54 20.63
N PRO A 203 -18.66 17.83 20.34
CA PRO A 203 -19.68 18.80 20.01
C PRO A 203 -20.44 18.34 18.78
N ARG A 204 -21.77 18.24 18.88
CA ARG A 204 -22.65 17.88 17.79
C ARG A 204 -23.15 19.13 17.10
N LYS A 205 -23.03 19.18 15.78
CA LYS A 205 -23.60 20.26 14.96
C LYS A 205 -24.83 19.75 14.21
N LYS A 206 -25.91 20.52 14.29
CA LYS A 206 -27.08 20.31 13.45
C LYS A 206 -26.78 20.75 12.03
N ARG A 207 -27.01 19.88 11.06
CA ARG A 207 -26.86 20.17 9.63
C ARG A 207 -28.13 19.77 8.90
N LYS A 208 -28.57 20.63 7.97
CA LYS A 208 -29.61 20.30 6.99
C LYS A 208 -28.94 19.69 5.78
N ILE A 209 -29.27 18.48 5.46
CA ILE A 209 -28.68 17.70 4.35
C ILE A 209 -29.77 16.88 3.68
N LYS A 210 -29.61 16.59 2.39
CA LYS A 210 -30.49 15.64 1.69
C LYS A 210 -30.32 14.23 2.25
N VAL A 211 -31.40 13.45 2.27
CA VAL A 211 -31.41 12.06 2.78
C VAL A 211 -30.34 11.23 2.09
N LYS A 212 -30.23 11.30 0.79
CA LYS A 212 -29.22 10.60 -0.01
C LYS A 212 -27.79 10.87 0.50
N ASP A 213 -27.45 12.13 0.77
CA ASP A 213 -26.10 12.53 1.20
C ASP A 213 -25.88 12.27 2.70
N SER A 214 -26.96 12.16 3.49
CA SER A 214 -26.91 11.91 4.93
C SER A 214 -26.64 10.45 5.27
N TYR A 215 -27.05 9.51 4.40
CA TYR A 215 -27.02 8.08 4.69
C TYR A 215 -25.60 7.56 4.90
N ASP A 216 -24.68 7.90 4.03
CA ASP A 216 -23.27 7.47 4.13
C ASP A 216 -22.58 8.04 5.38
N LEU A 217 -22.89 9.30 5.74
CA LEU A 217 -22.38 9.94 6.94
C LEU A 217 -22.89 9.28 8.22
N LEU A 218 -24.21 8.99 8.25
CA LEU A 218 -24.83 8.31 9.38
C LEU A 218 -24.37 6.86 9.51
N LEU A 219 -24.22 6.16 8.40
CA LEU A 219 -23.70 4.78 8.37
C LEU A 219 -22.28 4.72 8.93
N ALA A 220 -21.42 5.68 8.56
CA ALA A 220 -20.06 5.76 9.08
C ALA A 220 -20.07 6.02 10.59
N GLU A 221 -20.88 6.99 11.08
CA GLU A 221 -20.98 7.33 12.50
C GLU A 221 -21.57 6.17 13.32
N GLU A 222 -22.63 5.52 12.86
CA GLU A 222 -23.22 4.38 13.56
C GLU A 222 -22.31 3.15 13.55
N SER A 223 -21.57 2.93 12.45
CA SER A 223 -20.54 1.90 12.41
C SER A 223 -19.46 2.15 13.46
N ASP A 224 -18.98 3.40 13.58
CA ASP A 224 -17.93 3.76 14.56
C ASP A 224 -18.43 3.64 16.00
N LYS A 225 -19.70 3.94 16.29
CA LYS A 225 -20.29 3.73 17.63
C LYS A 225 -20.38 2.27 18.04
N LEU A 226 -20.54 1.36 17.06
CA LEU A 226 -20.61 -0.08 17.31
C LEU A 226 -19.23 -0.73 17.43
N LEU A 227 -18.16 0.01 17.15
CA LEU A 227 -16.78 -0.47 17.27
C LEU A 227 -16.22 -0.21 18.65
N ASP A 228 -15.54 -1.23 19.19
CA ASP A 228 -14.77 -1.09 20.42
C ASP A 228 -13.31 -0.76 20.06
N GLU A 229 -12.89 0.46 20.35
CA GLU A 229 -11.52 0.94 20.06
C GLU A 229 -10.44 0.16 20.81
N GLU A 230 -10.76 -0.41 21.98
CA GLU A 230 -9.81 -1.26 22.71
C GLU A 230 -9.62 -2.61 22.01
N VAL A 231 -10.71 -3.19 21.52
CA VAL A 231 -10.66 -4.43 20.73
C VAL A 231 -9.90 -4.20 19.42
N ILE A 232 -10.18 -3.09 18.71
CA ILE A 232 -9.45 -2.73 17.47
C ILE A 232 -7.96 -2.64 17.75
N ARG A 233 -7.57 -1.93 18.81
CA ARG A 233 -6.16 -1.76 19.19
C ARG A 233 -5.47 -3.09 19.48
N LYS A 234 -6.08 -3.94 20.30
CA LYS A 234 -5.55 -5.27 20.64
C LYS A 234 -5.39 -6.17 19.42
N GLU A 235 -6.42 -6.24 18.58
CA GLU A 235 -6.38 -7.07 17.37
C GLU A 235 -5.38 -6.53 16.33
N ALA A 236 -5.26 -5.20 16.21
CA ALA A 236 -4.30 -4.59 15.30
C ALA A 236 -2.84 -4.81 15.72
N ILE A 237 -2.53 -4.65 17.02
CA ILE A 237 -1.19 -4.97 17.55
C ILE A 237 -0.89 -6.44 17.32
N LYS A 238 -1.80 -7.34 17.67
CA LYS A 238 -1.66 -8.78 17.44
C LYS A 238 -1.44 -9.11 15.95
N ALA A 239 -2.16 -8.45 15.05
CA ALA A 239 -2.01 -8.63 13.61
C ALA A 239 -0.61 -8.20 13.14
N VAL A 240 -0.05 -7.12 13.69
CA VAL A 240 1.33 -6.70 13.40
C VAL A 240 2.33 -7.71 13.93
N GLU A 241 2.25 -8.07 15.21
CA GLU A 241 3.20 -8.98 15.86
C GLU A 241 3.23 -10.37 15.24
N THR A 242 2.06 -10.92 14.88
CA THR A 242 1.98 -12.28 14.32
C THR A 242 2.06 -12.29 12.81
N GLY A 243 1.78 -11.14 12.18
CA GLY A 243 1.38 -11.01 10.81
C GLY A 243 2.00 -9.88 10.02
N GLY A 244 2.71 -8.93 10.60
CA GLY A 244 3.28 -7.79 9.90
C GLY A 244 4.31 -8.16 8.84
N ILE A 245 4.34 -7.40 7.75
CA ILE A 245 5.33 -7.51 6.68
C ILE A 245 5.94 -6.13 6.45
N VAL A 246 7.25 -6.05 6.61
CA VAL A 246 8.04 -4.84 6.31
C VAL A 246 8.83 -5.10 5.03
N PHE A 247 8.63 -4.26 4.02
CA PHE A 247 9.45 -4.24 2.82
C PHE A 247 10.39 -3.04 2.88
N LEU A 248 11.69 -3.34 3.01
CA LEU A 248 12.74 -2.35 3.10
C LEU A 248 13.50 -2.30 1.76
N ASP A 249 13.27 -1.25 0.99
CA ASP A 249 13.89 -1.06 -0.33
C ASP A 249 15.24 -0.34 -0.23
N GLU A 250 16.06 -0.47 -1.26
CA GLU A 250 17.35 0.23 -1.41
C GLU A 250 18.35 -0.03 -0.27
N ILE A 251 18.37 -1.27 0.27
CA ILE A 251 19.30 -1.64 1.36
C ILE A 251 20.78 -1.55 0.91
N ASP A 252 21.05 -1.68 -0.38
CA ASP A 252 22.35 -1.53 -0.99
C ASP A 252 22.90 -0.10 -0.92
N LYS A 253 22.04 0.91 -0.73
CA LYS A 253 22.45 2.33 -0.60
C LYS A 253 22.97 2.68 0.79
N VAL A 254 22.68 1.87 1.79
CA VAL A 254 23.20 2.02 3.16
C VAL A 254 24.38 1.11 3.45
N THR A 255 24.95 0.43 2.44
CA THR A 255 26.22 -0.27 2.55
C THR A 255 27.39 0.72 2.55
N ALA A 256 28.48 0.41 3.25
CA ALA A 256 29.72 1.16 3.16
C ALA A 256 30.37 0.89 1.79
N THR A 257 30.63 1.93 1.02
CA THR A 257 31.43 1.83 -0.22
C THR A 257 32.86 2.29 0.08
N GLU A 258 33.85 1.58 -0.43
CA GLU A 258 35.28 1.89 -0.22
C GLU A 258 35.70 3.31 -0.68
N GLU A 259 34.91 3.95 -1.56
CA GLU A 259 35.21 5.26 -2.16
C GLU A 259 34.54 6.47 -1.45
N GLY A 260 33.81 6.27 -0.36
CA GLY A 260 33.08 7.36 0.32
C GLY A 260 33.88 8.10 1.38
N THR A 261 33.77 9.43 1.44
CA THR A 261 34.29 10.28 2.50
C THR A 261 33.93 9.75 3.89
N PHE A 262 34.88 9.68 4.81
CA PHE A 262 34.76 9.09 6.16
C PHE A 262 33.45 9.41 6.93
N ARG A 263 32.93 10.62 6.77
CA ARG A 263 31.68 11.04 7.44
C ARG A 263 30.39 10.41 6.85
N GLY A 264 30.35 10.17 5.54
CA GLY A 264 29.17 9.56 4.90
C GLY A 264 29.05 8.04 5.15
N ASN A 265 30.15 7.36 5.36
CA ASN A 265 30.17 5.91 5.63
C ASN A 265 29.71 5.58 7.06
N VAL A 266 30.08 6.38 8.05
CA VAL A 266 29.66 6.17 9.44
C VAL A 266 28.13 6.24 9.57
N SER A 267 27.49 7.21 8.91
CA SER A 267 26.02 7.35 8.94
C SER A 267 25.28 6.18 8.26
N ARG A 268 25.83 5.61 7.18
CA ARG A 268 25.22 4.47 6.47
C ARG A 268 25.31 3.18 7.28
N GLU A 269 26.46 2.91 7.88
CA GLU A 269 26.64 1.77 8.78
C GLU A 269 25.79 1.89 10.04
N GLY A 270 25.60 3.10 10.57
CA GLY A 270 24.72 3.40 11.70
C GLY A 270 23.29 2.98 11.43
N VAL A 271 22.74 3.28 10.23
CA VAL A 271 21.38 2.83 9.85
C VAL A 271 21.28 1.30 9.85
N GLN A 272 22.28 0.56 9.39
CA GLN A 272 22.28 -0.89 9.45
C GLN A 272 22.27 -1.41 10.91
N ARG A 273 23.07 -0.78 11.78
CA ARG A 273 23.10 -1.13 13.23
C ARG A 273 21.76 -0.84 13.91
N ASP A 274 21.09 0.24 13.56
CA ASP A 274 19.79 0.60 14.10
C ASP A 274 18.67 -0.33 13.60
N LEU A 275 18.77 -0.84 12.36
CA LEU A 275 17.83 -1.82 11.80
C LEU A 275 17.98 -3.21 12.45
N LEU A 276 19.16 -3.56 12.95
CA LEU A 276 19.46 -4.89 13.45
C LEU A 276 18.53 -5.31 14.60
N PRO A 277 18.30 -4.51 15.66
CA PRO A 277 17.37 -4.86 16.74
C PRO A 277 15.95 -5.12 16.24
N LEU A 278 15.48 -4.34 15.25
CA LEU A 278 14.13 -4.55 14.69
C LEU A 278 14.00 -5.89 13.98
N ILE A 279 15.05 -6.29 13.24
CA ILE A 279 15.08 -7.55 12.47
C ILE A 279 15.36 -8.75 13.36
N GLU A 280 16.11 -8.57 14.45
CA GLU A 280 16.38 -9.61 15.46
C GLU A 280 15.19 -9.86 16.37
N GLY A 281 14.43 -8.82 16.65
CA GLY A 281 13.30 -8.81 17.56
C GLY A 281 13.54 -7.91 18.76
N THR A 282 12.72 -6.89 18.86
CA THR A 282 12.71 -5.92 19.97
C THR A 282 11.29 -5.48 20.26
N THR A 283 11.12 -4.78 21.36
CA THR A 283 9.84 -4.15 21.71
C THR A 283 9.88 -2.66 21.39
N VAL A 284 9.00 -2.25 20.49
CA VAL A 284 8.90 -0.84 20.06
C VAL A 284 7.68 -0.18 20.72
N PRO A 285 7.87 0.94 21.44
CA PRO A 285 6.76 1.71 22.00
C PRO A 285 6.01 2.46 20.90
N THR A 286 4.68 2.35 20.92
CA THR A 286 3.79 3.07 20.01
C THR A 286 2.69 3.78 20.80
N LYS A 287 1.98 4.72 20.18
CA LYS A 287 0.83 5.40 20.80
C LYS A 287 -0.34 4.46 21.13
N TYR A 288 -0.33 3.23 20.60
CA TYR A 288 -1.34 2.21 20.87
C TYR A 288 -0.91 1.14 21.86
N GLY A 289 0.35 1.13 22.26
CA GLY A 289 0.97 0.16 23.15
C GLY A 289 2.29 -0.36 22.60
N ASN A 290 2.90 -1.26 23.33
CA ASN A 290 4.15 -1.88 22.94
C ASN A 290 3.93 -2.96 21.87
N VAL A 291 4.84 -3.05 20.91
CA VAL A 291 4.79 -4.00 19.79
C VAL A 291 6.09 -4.78 19.71
N ASN A 292 5.98 -6.10 19.72
CA ASN A 292 7.11 -7.00 19.61
C ASN A 292 7.37 -7.33 18.14
N THR A 293 8.61 -7.20 17.68
CA THR A 293 8.98 -7.39 16.28
C THR A 293 9.47 -8.79 15.90
N HIS A 294 9.61 -9.72 16.86
CA HIS A 294 10.21 -11.05 16.65
C HIS A 294 9.58 -11.88 15.53
N HIS A 295 8.29 -11.65 15.23
CA HIS A 295 7.57 -12.44 14.24
C HIS A 295 7.12 -11.63 13.03
N ILE A 296 7.59 -10.40 12.91
CA ILE A 296 7.42 -9.57 11.71
C ILE A 296 8.34 -10.12 10.62
N LEU A 297 7.82 -10.28 9.41
CA LEU A 297 8.60 -10.68 8.25
C LEU A 297 9.25 -9.46 7.60
N PHE A 298 10.57 -9.44 7.60
CA PHE A 298 11.34 -8.44 6.87
C PHE A 298 11.72 -8.98 5.49
N ILE A 299 11.37 -8.24 4.46
CA ILE A 299 11.79 -8.47 3.09
C ILE A 299 12.60 -7.25 2.68
N THR A 300 13.89 -7.43 2.55
CA THR A 300 14.79 -6.35 2.11
C THR A 300 15.07 -6.47 0.62
N SER A 301 15.31 -5.35 -0.05
CA SER A 301 15.66 -5.37 -1.48
C SER A 301 16.75 -4.35 -1.81
N GLY A 302 17.58 -4.71 -2.79
CA GLY A 302 18.62 -3.86 -3.33
C GLY A 302 18.96 -4.22 -4.77
N ALA A 303 19.50 -3.26 -5.50
CA ALA A 303 20.00 -3.50 -6.85
C ALA A 303 21.41 -4.10 -6.83
N PHE A 304 22.24 -3.71 -5.86
CA PHE A 304 23.62 -4.17 -5.67
C PHE A 304 24.50 -3.99 -6.92
N HIS A 305 24.33 -2.85 -7.63
CA HIS A 305 25.14 -2.53 -8.80
C HIS A 305 26.57 -2.06 -8.43
N LEU A 306 26.68 -1.25 -7.38
CA LEU A 306 27.94 -0.66 -6.90
C LEU A 306 28.47 -1.33 -5.62
N SER A 307 27.62 -2.08 -4.95
CA SER A 307 27.95 -2.82 -3.74
C SER A 307 27.57 -4.28 -3.90
N LYS A 308 28.01 -5.12 -2.98
CA LYS A 308 27.67 -6.56 -2.94
C LYS A 308 26.87 -6.86 -1.68
N PRO A 309 26.07 -7.93 -1.64
CA PRO A 309 25.41 -8.37 -0.42
C PRO A 309 26.39 -8.66 0.75
N SER A 310 27.66 -8.95 0.44
CA SER A 310 28.73 -9.11 1.42
C SER A 310 29.19 -7.82 2.08
N ASP A 311 28.81 -6.67 1.54
CA ASP A 311 29.17 -5.34 2.08
C ASP A 311 28.17 -4.87 3.15
N LEU A 312 27.07 -5.62 3.36
CA LEU A 312 26.20 -5.48 4.52
C LEU A 312 26.97 -5.95 5.78
N LEU A 313 26.62 -5.40 6.94
CA LEU A 313 27.16 -5.87 8.21
C LEU A 313 26.96 -7.40 8.38
N PRO A 314 27.96 -8.14 8.84
CA PRO A 314 27.87 -9.61 8.99
C PRO A 314 26.66 -10.07 9.81
N GLU A 315 26.32 -9.32 10.86
CA GLU A 315 25.18 -9.58 11.73
C GLU A 315 23.85 -9.47 10.93
N LEU A 316 23.74 -8.41 10.09
CA LEU A 316 22.56 -8.23 9.26
C LEU A 316 22.45 -9.30 8.17
N GLN A 317 23.59 -9.70 7.56
CA GLN A 317 23.64 -10.81 6.62
C GLN A 317 23.12 -12.12 7.24
N GLY A 318 23.49 -12.40 8.49
CA GLY A 318 23.04 -13.57 9.25
C GLY A 318 21.53 -13.58 9.51
N ARG A 319 20.90 -12.40 9.58
CA ARG A 319 19.45 -12.24 9.79
C ARG A 319 18.63 -12.21 8.51
N LEU A 320 19.30 -12.25 7.34
CA LEU A 320 18.69 -12.36 6.01
C LEU A 320 19.10 -13.67 5.32
N PRO A 321 18.69 -14.83 5.87
CA PRO A 321 19.19 -16.13 5.43
C PRO A 321 18.69 -16.54 4.04
N ILE A 322 17.55 -16.00 3.60
CA ILE A 322 16.99 -16.33 2.29
C ILE A 322 17.43 -15.22 1.31
N ARG A 323 18.32 -15.59 0.39
CA ARG A 323 18.77 -14.69 -0.68
C ARG A 323 18.17 -15.14 -1.99
N VAL A 324 17.55 -14.20 -2.71
CA VAL A 324 16.88 -14.47 -3.99
C VAL A 324 17.31 -13.44 -5.02
N GLU A 325 17.84 -13.93 -6.13
CA GLU A 325 18.20 -13.11 -7.27
C GLU A 325 17.03 -13.02 -8.25
N LEU A 326 16.68 -11.81 -8.64
CA LEU A 326 15.69 -11.51 -9.67
C LEU A 326 16.43 -11.19 -10.97
N SER A 327 16.07 -11.91 -12.02
CA SER A 327 16.68 -11.71 -13.33
C SER A 327 16.21 -10.42 -13.99
N PRO A 328 17.08 -9.77 -14.79
CA PRO A 328 16.64 -8.73 -15.71
C PRO A 328 15.51 -9.22 -16.60
N LEU A 329 14.63 -8.31 -17.01
CA LEU A 329 13.51 -8.63 -17.89
C LEU A 329 13.99 -8.73 -19.34
N SER A 330 13.58 -9.78 -20.02
CA SER A 330 13.78 -9.98 -21.44
C SER A 330 12.70 -9.28 -22.28
N GLU A 331 12.91 -9.14 -23.59
CA GLU A 331 11.88 -8.66 -24.52
C GLU A 331 10.59 -9.47 -24.41
N GLN A 332 10.71 -10.81 -24.32
CA GLN A 332 9.55 -11.68 -24.14
C GLN A 332 8.82 -11.43 -22.83
N ASP A 333 9.55 -11.11 -21.76
CA ASP A 333 8.93 -10.75 -20.47
C ASP A 333 8.17 -9.43 -20.60
N PHE A 334 8.68 -8.45 -21.34
CA PHE A 334 7.96 -7.19 -21.58
C PHE A 334 6.67 -7.42 -22.38
N VAL A 335 6.67 -8.25 -23.42
CA VAL A 335 5.43 -8.63 -24.14
C VAL A 335 4.41 -9.23 -23.16
N LYS A 336 4.85 -10.15 -22.30
CA LYS A 336 3.99 -10.77 -21.30
C LYS A 336 3.48 -9.76 -20.29
N ILE A 337 4.33 -8.87 -19.77
CA ILE A 337 3.93 -7.81 -18.81
C ILE A 337 2.84 -6.90 -19.40
N LEU A 338 2.90 -6.64 -20.70
CA LEU A 338 1.90 -5.84 -21.40
C LEU A 338 0.55 -6.57 -21.59
N THR A 339 0.54 -7.92 -21.59
CA THR A 339 -0.63 -8.69 -22.05
C THR A 339 -1.21 -9.67 -21.03
N GLU A 340 -0.38 -10.34 -20.22
CA GLU A 340 -0.83 -11.46 -19.37
C GLU A 340 -1.39 -11.05 -18.00
N PRO A 341 -0.82 -10.07 -17.25
CA PRO A 341 -1.34 -9.71 -15.95
C PRO A 341 -2.79 -9.24 -16.00
N GLU A 342 -3.59 -9.57 -14.98
CA GLU A 342 -5.01 -9.18 -14.91
C GLU A 342 -5.25 -7.67 -15.02
N ALA A 343 -4.32 -6.87 -14.51
CA ALA A 343 -4.34 -5.42 -14.63
C ALA A 343 -3.11 -4.96 -15.44
N ASN A 344 -2.92 -5.54 -16.64
CA ASN A 344 -1.82 -5.14 -17.52
C ASN A 344 -1.98 -3.70 -18.01
N LEU A 345 -0.87 -3.08 -18.41
CA LEU A 345 -0.84 -1.67 -18.80
C LEU A 345 -1.76 -1.36 -19.98
N ILE A 346 -1.82 -2.25 -20.99
CA ILE A 346 -2.69 -2.06 -22.16
C ILE A 346 -4.16 -1.99 -21.72
N LEU A 347 -4.58 -2.89 -20.83
CA LEU A 347 -5.95 -2.87 -20.31
C LEU A 347 -6.23 -1.57 -19.53
N GLN A 348 -5.27 -1.12 -18.73
CA GLN A 348 -5.43 0.14 -17.98
C GLN A 348 -5.67 1.34 -18.90
N TYR A 349 -4.87 1.49 -19.97
CA TYR A 349 -5.07 2.58 -20.92
C TYR A 349 -6.35 2.44 -21.74
N LYS A 350 -6.74 1.21 -22.11
CA LYS A 350 -8.02 0.95 -22.78
C LYS A 350 -9.21 1.40 -21.92
N GLU A 351 -9.24 1.01 -20.66
CA GLU A 351 -10.33 1.41 -19.75
C GLU A 351 -10.28 2.91 -19.41
N LEU A 352 -9.09 3.51 -19.33
CA LEU A 352 -8.94 4.95 -19.12
C LEU A 352 -9.55 5.75 -20.26
N LEU A 353 -9.18 5.47 -21.52
CA LEU A 353 -9.72 6.18 -22.70
C LEU A 353 -11.21 5.89 -22.95
N LYS A 354 -11.67 4.72 -22.56
CA LYS A 354 -13.10 4.36 -22.63
C LYS A 354 -13.98 5.23 -21.73
N THR A 355 -13.44 5.81 -20.66
CA THR A 355 -14.21 6.78 -19.84
C THR A 355 -14.63 8.01 -20.62
N GLU A 356 -13.89 8.37 -21.67
CA GLU A 356 -14.21 9.48 -22.59
C GLU A 356 -14.90 9.00 -23.89
N GLY A 357 -15.26 7.70 -23.95
CA GLY A 357 -15.93 7.11 -25.10
C GLY A 357 -15.01 6.72 -26.24
N VAL A 358 -13.68 6.77 -26.05
CA VAL A 358 -12.70 6.35 -27.08
C VAL A 358 -12.34 4.88 -26.90
N THR A 359 -12.43 4.11 -28.00
CA THR A 359 -12.00 2.70 -28.03
C THR A 359 -10.57 2.63 -28.53
N LEU A 360 -9.64 2.18 -27.66
CA LEU A 360 -8.24 1.98 -28.00
C LEU A 360 -8.00 0.55 -28.48
N ASP A 361 -7.42 0.37 -29.68
CA ASP A 361 -6.96 -0.92 -30.21
C ASP A 361 -5.44 -0.89 -30.45
N ILE A 362 -4.69 -1.65 -29.64
CA ILE A 362 -3.24 -1.80 -29.79
C ILE A 362 -2.97 -3.16 -30.41
N THR A 363 -2.38 -3.16 -31.60
CA THR A 363 -2.10 -4.38 -32.36
C THR A 363 -0.95 -5.21 -31.78
N LYS A 364 -0.87 -6.49 -32.12
CA LYS A 364 0.20 -7.37 -31.60
C LYS A 364 1.60 -6.93 -32.05
N ASP A 365 1.72 -6.40 -33.25
CA ASP A 365 2.97 -5.82 -33.77
C ASP A 365 3.37 -4.55 -33.02
N ALA A 366 2.41 -3.70 -32.63
CA ALA A 366 2.68 -2.54 -31.76
C ALA A 366 3.21 -2.98 -30.38
N ILE A 367 2.59 -4.01 -29.79
CA ILE A 367 3.05 -4.56 -28.49
C ILE A 367 4.48 -5.10 -28.60
N ALA A 368 4.81 -5.82 -29.70
CA ALA A 368 6.14 -6.34 -29.94
C ALA A 368 7.18 -5.21 -30.09
N GLU A 369 6.85 -4.14 -30.85
CA GLU A 369 7.75 -3.00 -31.01
C GLU A 369 7.95 -2.23 -29.69
N ILE A 370 6.91 -2.01 -28.88
CA ILE A 370 7.04 -1.40 -27.55
C ILE A 370 7.96 -2.24 -26.66
N ALA A 371 7.77 -3.56 -26.64
CA ALA A 371 8.57 -4.47 -25.83
C ALA A 371 10.04 -4.51 -26.26
N LYS A 372 10.28 -4.57 -27.58
CA LYS A 372 11.62 -4.52 -28.16
C LYS A 372 12.34 -3.23 -27.80
N PHE A 373 11.68 -2.09 -28.02
CA PHE A 373 12.26 -0.78 -27.70
C PHE A 373 12.55 -0.64 -26.20
N ALA A 374 11.68 -1.13 -25.32
CA ALA A 374 11.92 -1.15 -23.87
C ALA A 374 13.14 -2.00 -23.50
N ALA A 375 13.32 -3.16 -24.15
CA ALA A 375 14.47 -4.04 -23.94
C ALA A 375 15.77 -3.38 -24.41
N ASP A 376 15.78 -2.82 -25.62
CA ASP A 376 16.93 -2.14 -26.21
C ASP A 376 17.37 -0.95 -25.34
N MET A 377 16.43 -0.13 -24.91
CA MET A 377 16.71 1.01 -24.05
C MET A 377 17.25 0.61 -22.65
N ASN A 378 16.77 -0.48 -22.07
CA ASN A 378 17.28 -0.99 -20.80
C ASN A 378 18.71 -1.58 -20.93
N GLN A 379 19.13 -1.93 -22.13
CA GLN A 379 20.51 -2.39 -22.41
C GLN A 379 21.46 -1.24 -22.72
N THR A 380 20.98 -0.21 -23.42
CA THR A 380 21.84 0.85 -24.00
C THR A 380 21.96 2.08 -23.12
N VAL A 381 20.96 2.36 -22.24
CA VAL A 381 20.95 3.53 -21.36
C VAL A 381 21.04 3.06 -19.90
N GLU A 382 19.95 3.14 -19.16
CA GLU A 382 19.86 2.70 -17.78
C GLU A 382 18.74 1.65 -17.65
N ASN A 383 19.03 0.57 -16.94
CA ASN A 383 18.07 -0.50 -16.72
C ASN A 383 17.09 -0.12 -15.60
N ILE A 384 15.93 0.42 -15.98
CA ILE A 384 14.82 0.71 -15.07
C ILE A 384 13.69 -0.35 -15.15
N GLY A 385 13.94 -1.46 -15.85
CA GLY A 385 13.02 -2.59 -15.96
C GLY A 385 11.67 -2.20 -16.56
N ALA A 386 10.59 -2.76 -16.02
CA ALA A 386 9.23 -2.54 -16.51
C ALA A 386 8.72 -1.10 -16.37
N ARG A 387 9.38 -0.24 -15.57
CA ARG A 387 9.04 1.19 -15.53
C ARG A 387 9.16 1.85 -16.91
N ARG A 388 10.07 1.35 -17.76
CA ARG A 388 10.26 1.82 -19.12
C ARG A 388 8.98 1.72 -19.97
N LEU A 389 8.17 0.68 -19.76
CA LEU A 389 6.92 0.50 -20.47
C LEU A 389 5.92 1.63 -20.24
N HIS A 390 5.85 2.18 -19.02
CA HIS A 390 4.99 3.33 -18.73
C HIS A 390 5.41 4.54 -19.56
N THR A 391 6.71 4.88 -19.55
CA THR A 391 7.23 6.03 -20.29
C THR A 391 6.96 5.91 -21.78
N ILE A 392 7.20 4.70 -22.37
CA ILE A 392 6.95 4.47 -23.79
C ILE A 392 5.47 4.58 -24.13
N LEU A 393 4.60 3.98 -23.31
CA LEU A 393 3.14 4.05 -23.54
C LEU A 393 2.61 5.48 -23.40
N GLU A 394 3.06 6.25 -22.42
CA GLU A 394 2.69 7.67 -22.29
C GLU A 394 3.07 8.44 -23.55
N THR A 395 4.29 8.26 -24.06
CA THR A 395 4.75 8.92 -25.27
C THR A 395 3.95 8.50 -26.51
N VAL A 396 3.67 7.21 -26.67
CA VAL A 396 2.92 6.69 -27.82
C VAL A 396 1.46 7.18 -27.81
N LEU A 397 0.86 7.28 -26.60
CA LEU A 397 -0.54 7.62 -26.42
C LEU A 397 -0.79 9.12 -26.19
N GLU A 398 0.25 9.96 -26.12
CA GLU A 398 0.16 11.39 -25.78
C GLU A 398 -0.90 12.16 -26.58
N ASP A 399 -0.82 12.08 -27.93
CA ASP A 399 -1.73 12.80 -28.81
C ASP A 399 -3.18 12.28 -28.73
N ILE A 400 -3.33 10.95 -28.55
CA ILE A 400 -4.64 10.30 -28.40
C ILE A 400 -5.26 10.72 -27.08
N SER A 401 -4.49 10.70 -25.98
CA SER A 401 -4.95 11.10 -24.66
C SER A 401 -5.32 12.57 -24.61
N PHE A 402 -4.55 13.44 -25.29
CA PHE A 402 -4.82 14.87 -25.35
C PHE A 402 -6.13 15.22 -26.10
N THR A 403 -6.43 14.46 -27.17
CA THR A 403 -7.63 14.71 -27.99
C THR A 403 -8.82 13.81 -27.66
N ALA A 404 -8.72 12.95 -26.64
CA ALA A 404 -9.72 11.92 -26.33
C ALA A 404 -11.12 12.54 -26.06
N SER A 405 -11.19 13.64 -25.31
CA SER A 405 -12.45 14.31 -24.97
C SER A 405 -13.21 14.86 -26.20
N GLU A 406 -12.48 15.14 -27.30
CA GLU A 406 -13.05 15.64 -28.55
C GLU A 406 -13.48 14.52 -29.52
N LYS A 407 -13.03 13.28 -29.25
CA LYS A 407 -13.19 12.12 -30.14
C LYS A 407 -14.10 11.02 -29.58
N SER A 408 -15.10 11.39 -28.78
CA SER A 408 -16.03 10.42 -28.21
C SER A 408 -16.71 9.58 -29.30
N GLY A 409 -16.73 8.26 -29.12
CA GLY A 409 -17.25 7.28 -30.11
C GLY A 409 -16.23 6.84 -31.17
N ALA A 410 -15.02 7.42 -31.19
CA ALA A 410 -13.97 7.01 -32.12
C ALA A 410 -13.26 5.72 -31.68
N THR A 411 -12.70 5.01 -32.68
CA THR A 411 -11.78 3.89 -32.46
C THR A 411 -10.39 4.31 -32.94
N GLU A 412 -9.47 4.40 -31.98
CA GLU A 412 -8.06 4.72 -32.25
C GLU A 412 -7.25 3.41 -32.29
N LYS A 413 -6.59 3.16 -33.43
CA LYS A 413 -5.80 1.96 -33.67
C LYS A 413 -4.32 2.31 -33.72
N ILE A 414 -3.51 1.62 -32.93
CA ILE A 414 -2.05 1.77 -32.90
C ILE A 414 -1.41 0.53 -33.50
N THR A 415 -0.59 0.73 -34.54
CA THR A 415 0.19 -0.30 -35.22
C THR A 415 1.67 -0.21 -34.85
N GLY A 416 2.45 -1.25 -35.16
CA GLY A 416 3.91 -1.24 -34.95
C GLY A 416 4.62 -0.10 -35.71
N LYS A 417 4.06 0.32 -36.86
CA LYS A 417 4.58 1.48 -37.59
C LYS A 417 4.37 2.78 -36.81
N ASP A 418 3.19 3.00 -36.26
CA ASP A 418 2.88 4.20 -35.48
C ASP A 418 3.80 4.33 -34.27
N VAL A 419 4.10 3.18 -33.61
CA VAL A 419 5.06 3.13 -32.50
C VAL A 419 6.45 3.55 -32.94
N LYS A 420 6.94 3.01 -34.09
CA LYS A 420 8.26 3.37 -34.64
C LYS A 420 8.34 4.84 -35.01
N ASP A 421 7.39 5.33 -35.77
CA ASP A 421 7.36 6.72 -36.25
C ASP A 421 7.35 7.70 -35.06
N LYS A 422 6.58 7.37 -34.00
CA LYS A 422 6.50 8.22 -32.81
C LYS A 422 7.82 8.23 -32.01
N ILE A 423 8.45 7.05 -31.84
CA ILE A 423 9.70 6.91 -31.12
C ILE A 423 10.88 7.51 -31.92
N GLU A 424 10.94 7.31 -33.24
CA GLU A 424 11.97 7.87 -34.10
C GLU A 424 11.89 9.41 -34.16
N SER A 425 10.70 9.99 -34.08
CA SER A 425 10.50 11.44 -34.01
C SER A 425 11.17 12.06 -32.78
N LEU A 426 11.35 11.29 -31.72
CA LEU A 426 12.05 11.70 -30.48
C LEU A 426 13.56 11.46 -30.54
N SER A 427 14.03 10.71 -31.54
CA SER A 427 15.44 10.23 -31.66
C SER A 427 16.43 11.14 -32.43
N PRO A 428 16.11 12.25 -33.11
CA PRO A 428 17.12 12.99 -33.84
C PRO A 428 17.87 13.97 -32.97
N SER A 429 18.66 13.52 -32.06
CA SER A 429 19.77 14.17 -31.37
C SER A 429 19.70 14.04 -29.84
N GLN A 430 20.69 13.37 -29.24
CA GLN A 430 21.25 13.55 -27.86
C GLN A 430 20.30 13.86 -26.67
N ASN A 431 18.97 13.92 -26.86
CA ASN A 431 17.99 14.28 -25.83
C ASN A 431 17.14 13.10 -25.31
N LEU A 432 17.36 11.88 -25.77
CA LEU A 432 16.66 10.70 -25.21
C LEU A 432 16.88 10.57 -23.69
N SER A 433 18.03 10.98 -23.19
CA SER A 433 18.31 11.01 -21.75
C SER A 433 17.55 12.09 -20.98
N LYS A 434 16.98 13.12 -21.63
CA LYS A 434 16.22 14.18 -20.97
C LYS A 434 14.71 13.89 -20.87
N PHE A 435 14.19 13.02 -21.74
CA PHE A 435 12.75 12.67 -21.77
C PHE A 435 12.43 11.30 -21.19
N ILE A 436 13.46 10.53 -20.86
CA ILE A 436 13.33 9.14 -20.40
C ILE A 436 14.09 9.00 -19.07
N LEU A 437 13.62 9.72 -18.07
CA LEU A 437 13.98 9.49 -16.66
C LEU A 437 13.11 8.40 -16.08
#